data_036d7bfb13e62a6b5b485d8f201d8b95
#
_entry.id   036d7bfb13e62a6b5b485d8f201d8b95
#
_cell.length_a   1.000
_cell.length_b   1.000
_cell.length_c   1.000
_cell.angle_alpha   90.00
_cell.angle_beta   90.00
_cell.angle_gamma   90.00
#
_symmetry.space_group_name_H-M   'P 1'
#
loop_
_entity.id
_entity.type
_entity.pdbx_description
1 polymer ?
#
loop_
_entity_poly.entity_id
_entity_poly.type
_entity_poly.pdbx_seq_one_letter_code
_entity_poly.pdbx_strand_id
1 'polypeptide(L)'
;MNLAASLSLQTARHLHLAAQGLLRPLGRRARFADIHATVRQMSLLQIDTINVVARSPYLVLFSRLGAYQTNWLEEALASGALFEYWAHEACFIPSEDYPLLRHRMLEPQRLGWKYNQRWVEEHQQEITDLLQHISANGPVRAADFSNDKQTKPGWWAWKPHKRHLENLFSAGQLMVVERRNFQRVYDLHSRVMPDWIDEQHALSEDEAVIQMLSHSARSLGIFRGSWLADYYRLKRAPFKSWLEDAAARGEIVRVEVEQLGEMWLHHALLPLLEKPLSATHTALLSPFDPVVWDRRRALELFNFDYRIECYTPAEKRKYGYFVLPVLHRGLLKARIDAKMERQAQQLVIRAFWLEEGTRISNAFLNDVQTAINRFAAWQGANQVIIEDAPAELLAAWSNRWSIGE
;
A
#
# COMPACT_ATOMS: atom_id res chain seq x y z
N MET A 1 12.43 20.18 26.74
CA MET A 1 12.03 18.78 26.55
C MET A 1 13.29 17.92 26.52
N ASN A 2 13.43 16.98 27.45
CA ASN A 2 14.61 16.11 27.48
C ASN A 2 14.58 15.14 26.29
N LEU A 3 15.74 14.95 25.64
CA LEU A 3 15.97 13.89 24.65
C LEU A 3 15.76 12.54 25.35
N ALA A 4 14.82 11.70 24.88
CA ALA A 4 14.48 10.47 25.59
C ALA A 4 15.55 9.37 25.40
N ALA A 5 16.23 9.30 24.24
CA ALA A 5 17.27 8.32 23.94
C ALA A 5 18.09 8.70 22.71
N SER A 6 19.35 8.23 22.68
CA SER A 6 20.17 8.17 21.47
C SER A 6 20.06 6.76 20.88
N LEU A 7 19.71 6.67 19.60
CA LEU A 7 19.47 5.42 18.90
C LEU A 7 20.43 5.25 17.73
N SER A 8 20.90 4.02 17.50
CA SER A 8 21.64 3.72 16.28
C SER A 8 20.69 3.77 15.07
N LEU A 9 21.24 4.03 13.87
CA LEU A 9 20.48 3.96 12.62
C LEU A 9 19.85 2.57 12.40
N GLN A 10 20.52 1.50 12.85
CA GLN A 10 19.99 0.15 12.81
C GLN A 10 18.72 0.02 13.67
N THR A 11 18.75 0.53 14.90
CA THR A 11 17.59 0.53 15.80
C THR A 11 16.42 1.30 15.18
N ALA A 12 16.68 2.47 14.58
CA ALA A 12 15.65 3.26 13.90
C ALA A 12 14.99 2.49 12.74
N ARG A 13 15.78 1.80 11.92
CA ARG A 13 15.25 0.91 10.85
C ARG A 13 14.37 -0.19 11.43
N HIS A 14 14.82 -0.84 12.50
CA HIS A 14 14.08 -1.93 13.12
C HIS A 14 12.76 -1.44 13.75
N LEU A 15 12.74 -0.26 14.36
CA LEU A 15 11.50 0.36 14.87
C LEU A 15 10.53 0.69 13.74
N HIS A 16 11.01 1.27 12.62
CA HIS A 16 10.17 1.51 11.45
C HIS A 16 9.59 0.22 10.88
N LEU A 17 10.41 -0.82 10.73
CA LEU A 17 9.95 -2.13 10.24
C LEU A 17 9.00 -2.82 11.23
N ALA A 18 9.17 -2.63 12.54
CA ALA A 18 8.23 -3.12 13.56
C ALA A 18 6.86 -2.46 13.39
N ALA A 19 6.80 -1.14 13.24
CA ALA A 19 5.57 -0.40 12.99
C ALA A 19 4.87 -0.87 11.71
N GLN A 20 5.65 -1.21 10.68
CA GLN A 20 5.16 -1.70 9.40
C GLN A 20 4.88 -3.22 9.34
N GLY A 21 5.04 -3.96 10.44
CA GLY A 21 4.82 -5.41 10.48
C GLY A 21 5.87 -6.24 9.72
N LEU A 22 7.08 -5.69 9.52
CA LEU A 22 8.14 -6.30 8.73
C LEU A 22 9.42 -6.62 9.53
N LEU A 23 9.41 -6.46 10.86
CA LEU A 23 10.58 -6.77 11.68
C LEU A 23 10.82 -8.29 11.79
N ARG A 24 9.74 -9.04 11.91
CA ARG A 24 9.73 -10.51 12.04
C ARG A 24 8.62 -11.10 11.18
N PRO A 25 8.78 -12.34 10.66
CA PRO A 25 7.69 -13.00 9.97
C PRO A 25 6.54 -13.31 10.92
N LEU A 26 5.34 -13.47 10.35
CA LEU A 26 4.15 -13.87 11.11
C LEU A 26 4.31 -15.29 11.67
N GLY A 27 4.78 -15.61 12.74
CA GLY A 27 5.17 -16.93 13.29
C GLY A 27 4.11 -18.06 13.22
N ARG A 28 3.04 -17.90 12.42
CA ARG A 28 1.94 -18.83 12.18
C ARG A 28 1.35 -18.67 10.79
N ARG A 29 0.44 -19.55 10.40
CA ARG A 29 -0.36 -19.37 9.17
C ARG A 29 -1.30 -18.15 9.31
N ALA A 30 -1.44 -17.39 8.24
CA ALA A 30 -2.38 -16.28 8.15
C ALA A 30 -3.84 -16.76 8.30
N ARG A 31 -4.69 -15.87 8.81
CA ARG A 31 -6.14 -16.03 8.96
C ARG A 31 -6.84 -14.83 8.33
N PHE A 32 -8.12 -14.98 7.98
CA PHE A 32 -8.91 -13.89 7.39
C PHE A 32 -8.83 -12.58 8.20
N ALA A 33 -8.96 -12.64 9.52
CA ALA A 33 -8.89 -11.46 10.38
C ALA A 33 -7.53 -10.71 10.32
N ASP A 34 -6.46 -11.38 9.87
CA ASP A 34 -5.15 -10.75 9.75
C ASP A 34 -5.11 -9.73 8.59
N ILE A 35 -6.02 -9.82 7.62
CA ILE A 35 -6.14 -8.83 6.53
C ILE A 35 -6.45 -7.46 7.12
N HIS A 36 -7.56 -7.34 7.85
CA HIS A 36 -7.95 -6.08 8.49
C HIS A 36 -6.88 -5.60 9.49
N ALA A 37 -6.37 -6.49 10.35
CA ALA A 37 -5.33 -6.14 11.33
C ALA A 37 -4.06 -5.59 10.67
N THR A 38 -3.63 -6.18 9.54
CA THR A 38 -2.46 -5.73 8.78
C THR A 38 -2.70 -4.38 8.12
N VAL A 39 -3.87 -4.18 7.50
CA VAL A 39 -4.23 -2.88 6.90
C VAL A 39 -4.34 -1.81 7.98
N ARG A 40 -4.97 -2.11 9.12
CA ARG A 40 -5.07 -1.21 10.28
C ARG A 40 -3.70 -0.83 10.86
N GLN A 41 -2.74 -1.75 10.90
CA GLN A 41 -1.36 -1.47 11.33
C GLN A 41 -0.67 -0.46 10.42
N MET A 42 -0.87 -0.59 9.10
CA MET A 42 -0.33 0.32 8.09
C MET A 42 -1.21 1.55 7.86
N SER A 43 -2.46 1.56 8.36
CA SER A 43 -3.55 2.51 8.08
C SER A 43 -4.01 2.52 6.63
N LEU A 44 -3.14 2.34 5.66
CA LEU A 44 -3.41 2.44 4.23
C LEU A 44 -2.77 1.27 3.48
N LEU A 45 -3.53 0.69 2.55
CA LEU A 45 -3.05 -0.32 1.60
C LEU A 45 -3.29 0.18 0.17
N GLN A 46 -2.24 0.70 -0.47
CA GLN A 46 -2.36 1.31 -1.80
C GLN A 46 -2.77 0.30 -2.87
N ILE A 47 -3.75 0.70 -3.68
CA ILE A 47 -4.26 -0.07 -4.80
C ILE A 47 -3.53 0.35 -6.07
N ASP A 48 -2.92 -0.62 -6.75
CA ASP A 48 -2.39 -0.47 -8.09
C ASP A 48 -2.81 -1.63 -8.98
N THR A 49 -3.04 -1.35 -10.27
CA THR A 49 -3.58 -2.33 -11.22
C THR A 49 -2.52 -3.11 -11.97
N ILE A 50 -1.24 -2.71 -11.89
CA ILE A 50 -0.13 -3.41 -12.53
C ILE A 50 -0.06 -4.85 -12.00
N ASN A 51 -0.07 -5.82 -12.91
CA ASN A 51 -0.15 -7.25 -12.60
C ASN A 51 0.93 -8.04 -13.35
N VAL A 52 2.18 -7.72 -13.10
CA VAL A 52 3.32 -8.43 -13.70
C VAL A 52 3.58 -9.76 -12.96
N VAL A 53 3.64 -9.72 -11.64
CA VAL A 53 3.72 -10.89 -10.76
C VAL A 53 2.39 -11.07 -10.05
N ALA A 54 2.04 -10.12 -9.20
CA ALA A 54 0.73 -9.93 -8.62
C ALA A 54 0.47 -8.43 -8.44
N ARG A 55 -0.79 -8.03 -8.24
CA ARG A 55 -1.12 -6.63 -7.97
C ARG A 55 -0.59 -6.20 -6.61
N SER A 56 -0.24 -4.93 -6.50
CA SER A 56 0.40 -4.35 -5.32
C SER A 56 -0.25 -4.71 -3.98
N PRO A 57 -1.56 -4.57 -3.76
CA PRO A 57 -2.13 -4.83 -2.44
C PRO A 57 -1.92 -6.28 -1.99
N TYR A 58 -1.97 -7.24 -2.92
CA TYR A 58 -1.68 -8.64 -2.57
C TYR A 58 -0.22 -8.85 -2.19
N LEU A 59 0.72 -8.16 -2.88
CA LEU A 59 2.16 -8.24 -2.57
C LEU A 59 2.47 -7.65 -1.20
N VAL A 60 1.88 -6.50 -0.87
CA VAL A 60 2.05 -5.82 0.42
C VAL A 60 1.53 -6.69 1.57
N LEU A 61 0.39 -7.34 1.40
CA LEU A 61 -0.13 -8.30 2.38
C LEU A 61 0.75 -9.55 2.47
N PHE A 62 1.19 -10.11 1.33
CA PHE A 62 2.05 -11.29 1.33
C PHE A 62 3.37 -11.05 2.06
N SER A 63 4.01 -9.88 1.89
CA SER A 63 5.26 -9.56 2.57
C SER A 63 5.13 -9.57 4.11
N ARG A 64 3.94 -9.43 4.65
CA ARG A 64 3.68 -9.43 6.10
C ARG A 64 3.08 -10.74 6.60
N LEU A 65 2.13 -11.29 5.86
CA LEU A 65 1.34 -12.46 6.25
C LEU A 65 1.98 -13.79 5.81
N GLY A 66 2.88 -13.77 4.81
CA GLY A 66 3.27 -14.96 4.08
C GLY A 66 2.13 -15.46 3.18
N ALA A 67 2.07 -16.75 2.93
CA ALA A 67 1.02 -17.34 2.10
C ALA A 67 -0.36 -17.17 2.73
N TYR A 68 -1.28 -16.58 1.98
CA TYR A 68 -2.69 -16.38 2.35
C TYR A 68 -3.59 -16.52 1.12
N GLN A 69 -4.89 -16.66 1.33
CA GLN A 69 -5.86 -16.71 0.23
C GLN A 69 -6.15 -15.28 -0.27
N THR A 70 -5.84 -15.02 -1.54
CA THR A 70 -5.94 -13.66 -2.11
C THR A 70 -7.35 -13.09 -2.09
N ASN A 71 -8.39 -13.95 -2.21
CA ASN A 71 -9.80 -13.55 -2.11
C ASN A 71 -10.20 -12.96 -0.75
N TRP A 72 -9.41 -13.18 0.31
CA TRP A 72 -9.69 -12.59 1.62
C TRP A 72 -9.66 -11.06 1.61
N LEU A 73 -8.88 -10.45 0.70
CA LEU A 73 -8.89 -8.99 0.55
C LEU A 73 -10.22 -8.50 -0.05
N GLU A 74 -10.73 -9.19 -1.08
CA GLU A 74 -12.03 -8.90 -1.66
C GLU A 74 -13.17 -9.17 -0.67
N GLU A 75 -13.09 -10.24 0.10
CA GLU A 75 -14.04 -10.56 1.17
C GLU A 75 -14.04 -9.51 2.28
N ALA A 76 -12.86 -8.98 2.66
CA ALA A 76 -12.75 -7.91 3.65
C ALA A 76 -13.39 -6.60 3.16
N LEU A 77 -13.29 -6.30 1.86
CA LEU A 77 -14.02 -5.19 1.24
C LEU A 77 -15.53 -5.46 1.21
N ALA A 78 -15.94 -6.63 0.72
CA ALA A 78 -17.36 -6.98 0.56
C ALA A 78 -18.11 -7.11 1.91
N SER A 79 -17.40 -7.50 2.98
CA SER A 79 -17.96 -7.56 4.33
C SER A 79 -18.03 -6.20 5.03
N GLY A 80 -17.49 -5.12 4.41
CA GLY A 80 -17.43 -3.80 5.03
C GLY A 80 -16.35 -3.67 6.12
N ALA A 81 -15.42 -4.63 6.25
CA ALA A 81 -14.28 -4.47 7.15
C ALA A 81 -13.27 -3.44 6.62
N LEU A 82 -13.20 -3.30 5.31
CA LEU A 82 -12.43 -2.28 4.60
C LEU A 82 -13.35 -1.50 3.67
N PHE A 83 -12.96 -0.26 3.37
CA PHE A 83 -13.54 0.50 2.26
C PHE A 83 -12.44 1.00 1.34
N GLU A 84 -12.81 1.46 0.15
CA GLU A 84 -11.88 2.02 -0.83
C GLU A 84 -12.09 3.52 -0.96
N TYR A 85 -11.00 4.31 -0.87
CA TYR A 85 -11.03 5.73 -1.18
C TYR A 85 -9.65 6.32 -1.49
N TRP A 86 -9.63 7.60 -1.80
CA TRP A 86 -8.43 8.41 -2.05
C TRP A 86 -7.77 8.84 -0.74
N ALA A 87 -6.59 8.30 -0.46
CA ALA A 87 -5.75 8.66 0.68
C ALA A 87 -4.32 8.96 0.22
N HIS A 88 -3.34 8.05 0.36
CA HIS A 88 -2.02 8.22 -0.29
C HIS A 88 -2.19 8.31 -1.82
N GLU A 89 -2.84 7.34 -2.40
CA GLU A 89 -3.54 7.34 -3.69
C GLU A 89 -4.87 6.59 -3.49
N ALA A 90 -5.35 5.78 -4.45
CA ALA A 90 -6.45 4.85 -4.18
C ALA A 90 -5.96 3.79 -3.17
N CYS A 91 -6.67 3.60 -2.07
CA CYS A 91 -6.30 2.69 -0.99
C CYS A 91 -7.49 1.87 -0.51
N PHE A 92 -7.21 0.64 -0.04
CA PHE A 92 -8.05 -0.02 0.95
C PHE A 92 -7.72 0.55 2.32
N ILE A 93 -8.75 0.85 3.10
CA ILE A 93 -8.68 1.59 4.36
C ILE A 93 -9.60 0.88 5.36
N PRO A 94 -9.25 0.74 6.65
CA PRO A 94 -10.16 0.22 7.66
C PRO A 94 -11.46 1.02 7.71
N SER A 95 -12.61 0.36 7.81
CA SER A 95 -13.91 1.06 7.75
C SER A 95 -14.14 1.99 8.93
N GLU A 96 -13.55 1.72 10.08
CA GLU A 96 -13.53 2.64 11.23
C GLU A 96 -12.87 3.98 10.94
N ASP A 97 -12.03 4.05 9.90
CA ASP A 97 -11.34 5.28 9.47
C ASP A 97 -12.14 6.08 8.43
N TYR A 98 -13.37 5.67 8.10
CA TYR A 98 -14.23 6.38 7.14
C TYR A 98 -14.45 7.87 7.52
N PRO A 99 -14.67 8.23 8.80
CA PRO A 99 -14.82 9.61 9.22
C PRO A 99 -13.66 10.52 8.81
N LEU A 100 -12.44 9.98 8.79
CA LEU A 100 -11.22 10.74 8.44
C LEU A 100 -11.24 11.26 6.99
N LEU A 101 -11.97 10.57 6.10
CA LEU A 101 -11.95 10.89 4.69
C LEU A 101 -13.26 11.51 4.19
N ARG A 102 -14.31 11.54 5.03
CA ARG A 102 -15.63 12.06 4.64
C ARG A 102 -15.58 13.53 4.22
N HIS A 103 -14.80 14.38 4.89
CA HIS A 103 -14.61 15.77 4.51
C HIS A 103 -14.12 15.93 3.05
N ARG A 104 -13.26 15.01 2.55
CA ARG A 104 -12.81 15.04 1.15
C ARG A 104 -13.91 14.67 0.17
N MET A 105 -14.87 13.85 0.58
CA MET A 105 -16.03 13.47 -0.21
C MET A 105 -17.05 14.61 -0.30
N LEU A 106 -17.18 15.37 0.78
CA LEU A 106 -18.09 16.54 0.83
C LEU A 106 -17.54 17.75 0.06
N GLU A 107 -16.23 17.83 -0.14
CA GLU A 107 -15.55 18.85 -0.93
C GLU A 107 -14.70 18.25 -2.06
N PRO A 108 -15.30 17.46 -2.99
CA PRO A 108 -14.56 16.66 -3.96
C PRO A 108 -13.75 17.51 -4.93
N GLN A 109 -14.09 18.78 -5.16
CA GLN A 109 -13.34 19.73 -6.00
C GLN A 109 -11.89 19.92 -5.50
N ARG A 110 -11.60 19.64 -4.23
CA ARG A 110 -10.25 19.73 -3.65
C ARG A 110 -9.38 18.51 -4.01
N LEU A 111 -9.96 17.43 -4.56
CA LEU A 111 -9.25 16.23 -4.98
C LEU A 111 -8.44 16.42 -6.29
N GLY A 112 -8.60 17.58 -6.95
CA GLY A 112 -7.91 17.89 -8.19
C GLY A 112 -8.39 17.00 -9.35
N TRP A 113 -7.47 16.36 -10.07
CA TRP A 113 -7.80 15.55 -11.26
C TRP A 113 -8.74 14.36 -10.98
N LYS A 114 -8.90 13.97 -9.73
CA LYS A 114 -9.75 12.85 -9.28
C LYS A 114 -11.25 13.20 -9.32
N TYR A 115 -11.59 14.48 -9.44
CA TYR A 115 -12.97 14.96 -9.57
C TYR A 115 -13.04 16.07 -10.61
N ASN A 116 -14.08 16.08 -11.42
CA ASN A 116 -14.28 17.09 -12.45
C ASN A 116 -15.63 17.76 -12.29
N GLN A 117 -15.63 18.90 -11.61
CA GLN A 117 -16.82 19.70 -11.33
C GLN A 117 -17.57 20.07 -12.61
N ARG A 118 -16.86 20.60 -13.62
CA ARG A 118 -17.46 21.00 -14.88
C ARG A 118 -18.16 19.85 -15.61
N TRP A 119 -17.53 18.67 -15.58
CA TRP A 119 -18.14 17.47 -16.16
C TRP A 119 -19.45 17.11 -15.46
N VAL A 120 -19.51 17.19 -14.14
CA VAL A 120 -20.72 16.90 -13.35
C VAL A 120 -21.83 17.91 -13.67
N GLU A 121 -21.49 19.20 -13.81
CA GLU A 121 -22.42 20.26 -14.19
C GLU A 121 -22.98 20.08 -15.58
N GLU A 122 -22.15 19.69 -16.56
CA GLU A 122 -22.54 19.47 -17.95
C GLU A 122 -23.39 18.20 -18.14
N HIS A 123 -23.35 17.21 -17.19
CA HIS A 123 -24.00 15.89 -17.34
C HIS A 123 -24.95 15.56 -16.18
N GLN A 124 -25.59 16.57 -15.57
CA GLN A 124 -26.45 16.40 -14.39
C GLN A 124 -27.58 15.39 -14.60
N GLN A 125 -28.25 15.43 -15.78
CA GLN A 125 -29.35 14.53 -16.05
C GLN A 125 -28.88 13.07 -16.13
N GLU A 126 -27.82 12.81 -16.89
CA GLU A 126 -27.24 11.46 -17.03
C GLU A 126 -26.77 10.89 -15.69
N ILE A 127 -26.20 11.72 -14.82
CA ILE A 127 -25.79 11.33 -13.48
C ILE A 127 -27.01 11.03 -12.60
N THR A 128 -28.07 11.81 -12.71
CA THR A 128 -29.32 11.56 -11.98
C THR A 128 -29.96 10.25 -12.43
N ASP A 129 -30.04 10.01 -13.73
CA ASP A 129 -30.58 8.78 -14.30
C ASP A 129 -29.75 7.56 -13.87
N LEU A 130 -28.41 7.68 -13.82
CA LEU A 130 -27.51 6.65 -13.33
C LEU A 130 -27.74 6.34 -11.84
N LEU A 131 -27.88 7.34 -11.00
CA LEU A 131 -28.21 7.15 -9.57
C LEU A 131 -29.56 6.48 -9.36
N GLN A 132 -30.58 6.86 -10.14
CA GLN A 132 -31.90 6.22 -10.12
C GLN A 132 -31.79 4.75 -10.58
N HIS A 133 -31.01 4.49 -11.63
CA HIS A 133 -30.77 3.12 -12.09
C HIS A 133 -30.13 2.26 -11.00
N ILE A 134 -29.10 2.75 -10.31
CA ILE A 134 -28.42 2.03 -9.21
C ILE A 134 -29.40 1.84 -8.03
N SER A 135 -30.24 2.84 -7.75
CA SER A 135 -31.26 2.74 -6.70
C SER A 135 -32.26 1.62 -6.98
N ALA A 136 -32.72 1.51 -8.21
CA ALA A 136 -33.74 0.53 -8.61
C ALA A 136 -33.17 -0.88 -8.83
N ASN A 137 -31.94 -1.00 -9.39
CA ASN A 137 -31.41 -2.28 -9.90
C ASN A 137 -30.24 -2.84 -9.06
N GLY A 138 -29.73 -2.07 -8.09
CA GLY A 138 -28.60 -2.49 -7.24
C GLY A 138 -27.23 -2.11 -7.79
N PRO A 139 -26.15 -2.71 -7.22
CA PRO A 139 -24.77 -2.37 -7.54
C PRO A 139 -24.40 -2.56 -9.01
N VAL A 140 -23.53 -1.68 -9.54
CA VAL A 140 -23.14 -1.66 -10.95
C VAL A 140 -21.62 -1.58 -11.14
N ARG A 141 -21.14 -2.05 -12.29
CA ARG A 141 -19.77 -1.85 -12.80
C ARG A 141 -19.79 -0.96 -14.03
N ALA A 142 -18.70 -0.27 -14.30
CA ALA A 142 -18.55 0.47 -15.54
C ALA A 142 -18.76 -0.41 -16.81
N ALA A 143 -18.40 -1.70 -16.72
CA ALA A 143 -18.56 -2.66 -17.81
C ALA A 143 -20.02 -3.02 -18.11
N ASP A 144 -20.93 -2.87 -17.16
CA ASP A 144 -22.35 -3.24 -17.33
C ASP A 144 -23.06 -2.31 -18.32
N PHE A 145 -22.53 -1.10 -18.53
CA PHE A 145 -23.03 -0.10 -19.50
C PHE A 145 -22.42 -0.21 -20.91
N SER A 146 -21.54 -1.20 -21.15
CA SER A 146 -20.80 -1.34 -22.42
C SER A 146 -21.56 -2.03 -23.55
N ASN A 147 -22.71 -2.63 -23.27
CA ASN A 147 -23.44 -3.52 -24.19
C ASN A 147 -24.64 -2.88 -24.88
N ASP A 148 -24.84 -1.59 -24.82
CA ASP A 148 -25.92 -0.92 -25.55
C ASP A 148 -25.59 -0.88 -27.05
N LYS A 149 -25.96 -1.98 -27.77
CA LYS A 149 -25.76 -2.15 -29.22
C LYS A 149 -26.56 -1.17 -30.08
N GLN A 150 -27.33 -0.25 -29.51
CA GLN A 150 -28.19 0.70 -30.24
C GLN A 150 -27.54 2.06 -30.45
N THR A 151 -26.44 2.39 -29.82
CA THR A 151 -25.68 3.60 -30.16
C THR A 151 -24.60 3.26 -31.17
N LYS A 152 -24.60 4.02 -32.30
CA LYS A 152 -23.60 3.90 -33.38
C LYS A 152 -22.20 3.75 -32.78
N PRO A 153 -21.34 2.84 -33.31
CA PRO A 153 -20.02 2.57 -32.77
C PRO A 153 -19.12 3.80 -32.99
N GLY A 154 -19.12 4.69 -31.99
CA GLY A 154 -18.16 5.75 -31.85
C GLY A 154 -17.26 5.44 -30.67
N TRP A 155 -15.96 5.51 -30.83
CA TRP A 155 -14.91 5.32 -29.80
C TRP A 155 -15.18 6.11 -28.49
N TRP A 156 -16.13 7.06 -28.50
CA TRP A 156 -16.48 7.96 -27.41
C TRP A 156 -17.66 7.50 -26.53
N ALA A 157 -18.44 6.50 -26.93
CA ALA A 157 -19.64 6.07 -26.22
C ALA A 157 -19.36 5.30 -24.89
N TRP A 158 -18.16 4.83 -24.68
CA TRP A 158 -17.77 4.05 -23.49
C TRP A 158 -17.34 4.88 -22.28
N LYS A 159 -16.93 6.11 -22.50
CA LYS A 159 -16.27 6.94 -21.50
C LYS A 159 -17.22 7.65 -20.51
N PRO A 160 -18.47 8.03 -20.84
CA PRO A 160 -19.30 8.80 -19.93
C PRO A 160 -19.60 8.06 -18.62
N HIS A 161 -20.14 6.84 -18.67
CA HIS A 161 -20.56 6.12 -17.47
C HIS A 161 -19.40 5.83 -16.50
N LYS A 162 -18.24 5.41 -16.99
CA LYS A 162 -17.06 5.23 -16.14
C LYS A 162 -16.70 6.54 -15.43
N ARG A 163 -16.75 7.67 -16.14
CA ARG A 163 -16.42 8.97 -15.59
C ARG A 163 -17.47 9.46 -14.59
N HIS A 164 -18.77 9.19 -14.87
CA HIS A 164 -19.84 9.46 -13.91
C HIS A 164 -19.63 8.69 -12.61
N LEU A 165 -19.39 7.37 -12.69
CA LEU A 165 -19.13 6.52 -11.54
C LEU A 165 -17.90 6.99 -10.73
N GLU A 166 -16.81 7.37 -11.40
CA GLU A 166 -15.59 7.87 -10.75
C GLU A 166 -15.82 9.23 -10.06
N ASN A 167 -16.60 10.15 -10.66
CA ASN A 167 -16.96 11.41 -10.01
C ASN A 167 -17.89 11.20 -8.82
N LEU A 168 -18.92 10.36 -8.96
CA LEU A 168 -19.85 10.02 -7.87
C LEU A 168 -19.13 9.31 -6.69
N PHE A 169 -18.19 8.44 -6.99
CA PHE A 169 -17.32 7.80 -6.01
C PHE A 169 -16.45 8.85 -5.29
N SER A 170 -15.83 9.77 -6.03
CA SER A 170 -15.00 10.82 -5.44
C SER A 170 -15.82 11.79 -4.57
N ALA A 171 -17.07 12.03 -4.93
CA ALA A 171 -18.03 12.82 -4.15
C ALA A 171 -18.71 12.02 -3.03
N GLY A 172 -18.35 10.76 -2.81
CA GLY A 172 -18.91 9.92 -1.76
C GLY A 172 -20.41 9.64 -1.89
N GLN A 173 -21.00 9.84 -3.08
CA GLN A 173 -22.38 9.43 -3.38
C GLN A 173 -22.46 7.92 -3.69
N LEU A 174 -21.37 7.37 -4.24
CA LEU A 174 -21.19 5.95 -4.43
C LEU A 174 -20.00 5.46 -3.61
N MET A 175 -20.09 4.20 -3.17
CA MET A 175 -19.00 3.47 -2.53
C MET A 175 -18.66 2.22 -3.35
N VAL A 176 -17.44 1.73 -3.23
CA VAL A 176 -17.04 0.45 -3.81
C VAL A 176 -17.39 -0.65 -2.79
N VAL A 177 -18.32 -1.52 -3.15
CA VAL A 177 -18.81 -2.60 -2.29
C VAL A 177 -18.06 -3.91 -2.48
N GLU A 178 -17.52 -4.13 -3.67
CA GLU A 178 -16.69 -5.30 -4.00
C GLU A 178 -15.83 -5.04 -5.23
N ARG A 179 -14.92 -5.97 -5.53
CA ARG A 179 -14.17 -5.98 -6.79
C ARG A 179 -14.39 -7.32 -7.51
N ARG A 180 -14.86 -7.26 -8.76
CA ARG A 180 -14.98 -8.44 -9.63
C ARG A 180 -13.90 -8.39 -10.71
N ASN A 181 -13.01 -9.37 -10.75
CA ASN A 181 -11.83 -9.33 -11.62
C ASN A 181 -11.02 -8.03 -11.45
N PHE A 182 -10.94 -7.56 -10.22
CA PHE A 182 -10.31 -6.30 -9.83
C PHE A 182 -11.02 -5.02 -10.34
N GLN A 183 -12.15 -5.11 -11.00
CA GLN A 183 -13.00 -3.97 -11.35
C GLN A 183 -13.88 -3.58 -10.18
N ARG A 184 -14.04 -2.29 -9.97
CA ARG A 184 -14.92 -1.72 -8.94
C ARG A 184 -16.37 -2.04 -9.23
N VAL A 185 -17.10 -2.48 -8.21
CA VAL A 185 -18.55 -2.55 -8.18
C VAL A 185 -19.03 -1.45 -7.23
N TYR A 186 -19.87 -0.58 -7.73
CA TYR A 186 -20.34 0.62 -7.03
C TYR A 186 -21.76 0.44 -6.57
N ASP A 187 -22.05 0.91 -5.34
CA ASP A 187 -23.40 1.04 -4.83
C ASP A 187 -23.59 2.40 -4.14
N LEU A 188 -24.85 2.75 -3.87
CA LEU A 188 -25.20 4.00 -3.19
C LEU A 188 -24.61 4.03 -1.78
N HIS A 189 -24.04 5.17 -1.41
CA HIS A 189 -23.54 5.41 -0.05
C HIS A 189 -24.62 5.11 1.00
N SER A 190 -25.86 5.58 0.81
CA SER A 190 -26.97 5.36 1.72
C SER A 190 -27.36 3.90 1.91
N ARG A 191 -27.05 3.02 0.96
CA ARG A 191 -27.27 1.57 1.08
C ARG A 191 -26.12 0.88 1.79
N VAL A 192 -24.88 1.34 1.56
CA VAL A 192 -23.67 0.75 2.16
C VAL A 192 -23.52 1.17 3.62
N MET A 193 -23.88 2.41 3.93
CA MET A 193 -23.78 3.01 5.26
C MET A 193 -25.13 3.63 5.68
N PRO A 194 -26.17 2.81 5.92
CA PRO A 194 -27.52 3.31 6.14
C PRO A 194 -27.66 4.17 7.42
N ASP A 195 -26.84 3.91 8.42
CA ASP A 195 -26.88 4.62 9.71
C ASP A 195 -25.94 5.84 9.75
N TRP A 196 -25.27 6.16 8.63
CA TRP A 196 -24.36 7.30 8.57
C TRP A 196 -25.11 8.61 8.39
N ILE A 197 -24.85 9.56 9.29
CA ILE A 197 -25.39 10.92 9.26
C ILE A 197 -24.21 11.90 9.31
N ASP A 198 -24.00 12.69 8.26
CA ASP A 198 -22.83 13.58 8.15
C ASP A 198 -22.74 14.57 9.32
N GLU A 199 -23.85 15.16 9.77
CA GLU A 199 -23.91 16.11 10.86
C GLU A 199 -23.50 15.55 12.22
N GLN A 200 -23.55 14.23 12.37
CA GLN A 200 -23.22 13.51 13.63
C GLN A 200 -21.87 12.82 13.57
N HIS A 201 -21.48 12.32 12.42
CA HIS A 201 -20.37 11.38 12.30
C HIS A 201 -19.19 11.94 11.49
N ALA A 202 -19.42 12.93 10.62
CA ALA A 202 -18.32 13.50 9.84
C ALA A 202 -17.45 14.40 10.72
N LEU A 203 -16.14 14.22 10.60
CA LEU A 203 -15.16 15.09 11.22
C LEU A 203 -14.98 16.35 10.36
N SER A 204 -14.71 17.48 11.00
CA SER A 204 -14.16 18.64 10.31
C SER A 204 -12.82 18.30 9.64
N GLU A 205 -12.42 19.09 8.64
CA GLU A 205 -11.11 18.90 7.99
C GLU A 205 -9.96 18.93 8.99
N ASP A 206 -9.98 19.86 9.94
CA ASP A 206 -8.92 20.01 10.94
C ASP A 206 -8.83 18.80 11.87
N GLU A 207 -9.96 18.31 12.38
CA GLU A 207 -10.00 17.11 13.23
C GLU A 207 -9.53 15.87 12.46
N ALA A 208 -9.97 15.71 11.22
CA ALA A 208 -9.56 14.60 10.36
C ALA A 208 -8.05 14.65 10.07
N VAL A 209 -7.49 15.83 9.77
CA VAL A 209 -6.05 16.01 9.52
C VAL A 209 -5.23 15.69 10.77
N ILE A 210 -5.67 16.12 11.96
CA ILE A 210 -5.01 15.79 13.24
C ILE A 210 -4.97 14.26 13.45
N GLN A 211 -6.10 13.57 13.22
CA GLN A 211 -6.15 12.12 13.35
C GLN A 211 -5.32 11.40 12.28
N MET A 212 -5.30 11.90 11.02
CA MET A 212 -4.42 11.34 9.98
C MET A 212 -2.94 11.49 10.34
N LEU A 213 -2.52 12.59 10.99
CA LEU A 213 -1.16 12.75 11.50
C LEU A 213 -0.84 11.71 12.58
N SER A 214 -1.78 11.45 13.50
CA SER A 214 -1.63 10.41 14.54
C SER A 214 -1.52 9.00 13.92
N HIS A 215 -2.34 8.69 12.92
CA HIS A 215 -2.25 7.42 12.18
C HIS A 215 -0.93 7.30 11.41
N SER A 216 -0.46 8.39 10.79
CA SER A 216 0.84 8.43 10.12
C SER A 216 1.99 8.17 11.11
N ALA A 217 1.95 8.81 12.28
CA ALA A 217 2.95 8.62 13.33
C ALA A 217 3.01 7.18 13.83
N ARG A 218 1.85 6.58 14.09
CA ARG A 218 1.73 5.17 14.50
C ARG A 218 2.27 4.23 13.43
N SER A 219 1.87 4.42 12.16
CA SER A 219 2.28 3.56 11.04
C SER A 219 3.76 3.71 10.68
N LEU A 220 4.33 4.91 10.82
CA LEU A 220 5.76 5.15 10.62
C LEU A 220 6.61 4.67 11.80
N GLY A 221 6.08 4.75 13.01
CA GLY A 221 6.72 4.35 14.26
C GLY A 221 7.84 5.27 14.71
N ILE A 222 8.88 5.42 13.89
CA ILE A 222 9.93 6.43 14.02
C ILE A 222 9.95 7.30 12.78
N PHE A 223 10.02 8.64 12.93
CA PHE A 223 9.80 9.54 11.81
C PHE A 223 10.36 10.95 12.02
N ARG A 224 10.59 11.66 10.91
CA ARG A 224 10.69 13.11 10.88
C ARG A 224 9.31 13.73 10.74
N GLY A 225 9.06 14.88 11.35
CA GLY A 225 7.78 15.58 11.20
C GLY A 225 7.36 15.80 9.75
N SER A 226 8.32 16.05 8.85
CA SER A 226 8.06 16.23 7.42
C SER A 226 7.53 14.98 6.69
N TRP A 227 7.69 13.77 7.24
CA TRP A 227 7.19 12.54 6.63
C TRP A 227 5.71 12.28 6.91
N LEU A 228 5.15 12.87 7.99
CA LEU A 228 3.78 12.63 8.43
C LEU A 228 2.76 13.01 7.35
N ALA A 229 2.91 14.18 6.77
CA ALA A 229 1.95 14.72 5.80
C ALA A 229 1.89 13.91 4.50
N ASP A 230 3.03 13.34 4.05
CA ASP A 230 3.09 12.54 2.83
C ASP A 230 2.27 11.25 2.94
N TYR A 231 2.16 10.68 4.13
CA TYR A 231 1.49 9.38 4.31
C TYR A 231 0.03 9.39 3.84
N TYR A 232 -0.70 10.49 4.07
CA TYR A 232 -2.07 10.73 3.60
C TYR A 232 -2.17 11.77 2.48
N ARG A 233 -1.03 12.15 1.85
CA ARG A 233 -0.97 13.21 0.82
C ARG A 233 -1.60 14.53 1.28
N LEU A 234 -1.33 14.92 2.52
CA LEU A 234 -1.83 16.18 3.09
C LEU A 234 -1.05 17.36 2.52
N LYS A 235 -1.70 18.26 1.80
CA LYS A 235 -1.07 19.43 1.16
C LYS A 235 -0.67 20.52 2.17
N ARG A 236 -1.48 20.68 3.23
CA ARG A 236 -1.30 21.68 4.28
C ARG A 236 -1.63 21.01 5.61
N ALA A 237 -0.62 20.50 6.29
CA ALA A 237 -0.82 19.86 7.57
C ALA A 237 -0.09 20.65 8.66
N PRO A 238 -0.71 20.93 9.80
CA PRO A 238 -0.13 21.65 10.93
C PRO A 238 0.81 20.72 11.72
N PHE A 239 1.72 19.98 11.03
CA PHE A 239 2.51 18.95 11.68
C PHE A 239 3.43 19.48 12.79
N LYS A 240 3.85 20.75 12.75
CA LYS A 240 4.72 21.33 13.80
C LYS A 240 3.96 21.47 15.11
N SER A 241 2.77 22.12 15.11
CA SER A 241 1.93 22.22 16.31
C SER A 241 1.46 20.84 16.77
N TRP A 242 1.08 19.98 15.82
CA TRP A 242 0.72 18.61 16.16
C TRP A 242 1.83 17.86 16.91
N LEU A 243 3.11 18.00 16.50
CA LEU A 243 4.24 17.39 17.19
C LEU A 243 4.41 17.87 18.62
N GLU A 244 4.21 19.17 18.86
CA GLU A 244 4.26 19.77 20.21
C GLU A 244 3.14 19.21 21.09
N ASP A 245 1.91 19.20 20.59
CA ASP A 245 0.74 18.69 21.27
C ASP A 245 0.81 17.18 21.54
N ALA A 246 1.21 16.39 20.55
CA ALA A 246 1.36 14.94 20.68
C ALA A 246 2.49 14.57 21.68
N ALA A 247 3.58 15.33 21.70
CA ALA A 247 4.64 15.17 22.69
C ALA A 247 4.17 15.56 24.11
N ALA A 248 3.39 16.63 24.23
CA ALA A 248 2.80 17.02 25.53
C ALA A 248 1.83 15.98 26.08
N ARG A 249 1.09 15.29 25.20
CA ARG A 249 0.22 14.16 25.57
C ARG A 249 0.97 12.83 25.80
N GLY A 250 2.28 12.79 25.53
CA GLY A 250 3.09 11.56 25.65
C GLY A 250 2.86 10.52 24.53
N GLU A 251 2.21 10.90 23.44
CA GLU A 251 1.98 10.01 22.29
C GLU A 251 3.26 9.74 21.49
N ILE A 252 4.15 10.71 21.49
CA ILE A 252 5.45 10.64 20.83
C ILE A 252 6.55 11.17 21.75
N VAL A 253 7.77 10.68 21.55
CA VAL A 253 8.96 11.16 22.26
C VAL A 253 10.04 11.56 21.28
N ARG A 254 10.83 12.58 21.64
CA ARG A 254 11.96 13.05 20.85
C ARG A 254 13.15 12.12 21.08
N VAL A 255 13.79 11.70 19.99
CA VAL A 255 14.97 10.83 20.00
C VAL A 255 16.04 11.40 19.05
N GLU A 256 17.30 11.13 19.37
CA GLU A 256 18.42 11.39 18.46
C GLU A 256 18.78 10.10 17.74
N VAL A 257 18.85 10.12 16.42
CA VAL A 257 19.23 8.96 15.61
C VAL A 257 20.57 9.21 14.95
N GLU A 258 21.50 8.31 15.13
CA GLU A 258 22.82 8.35 14.51
C GLU A 258 22.71 8.60 13.01
N GLN A 259 23.49 9.53 12.47
CA GLN A 259 23.51 9.98 11.06
C GLN A 259 22.24 10.73 10.58
N LEU A 260 21.13 10.64 11.30
CA LEU A 260 19.87 11.28 10.91
C LEU A 260 19.51 12.49 11.78
N GLY A 261 20.10 12.63 12.98
CA GLY A 261 19.77 13.69 13.91
C GLY A 261 18.43 13.50 14.60
N GLU A 262 17.76 14.60 14.92
CA GLU A 262 16.50 14.61 15.64
C GLU A 262 15.35 13.92 14.86
N MET A 263 14.68 13.00 15.54
CA MET A 263 13.51 12.28 15.06
C MET A 263 12.48 12.12 16.18
N TRP A 264 11.32 11.60 15.84
CA TRP A 264 10.22 11.30 16.76
C TRP A 264 9.93 9.81 16.78
N LEU A 265 9.69 9.26 17.96
CA LEU A 265 9.32 7.86 18.18
C LEU A 265 7.91 7.80 18.76
N HIS A 266 7.03 7.01 18.15
CA HIS A 266 5.70 6.76 18.68
C HIS A 266 5.78 5.92 19.96
N HIS A 267 5.06 6.31 21.00
CA HIS A 267 5.15 5.71 22.35
C HIS A 267 4.91 4.20 22.36
N ALA A 268 4.06 3.68 21.50
CA ALA A 268 3.78 2.24 21.41
C ALA A 268 5.01 1.37 21.09
N LEU A 269 6.11 1.98 20.61
CA LEU A 269 7.35 1.26 20.32
C LEU A 269 8.40 1.37 21.43
N LEU A 270 8.17 2.18 22.46
CA LEU A 270 9.09 2.33 23.59
C LEU A 270 9.42 0.98 24.27
N PRO A 271 8.45 0.06 24.50
CA PRO A 271 8.75 -1.24 25.10
C PRO A 271 9.74 -2.09 24.28
N LEU A 272 9.83 -1.86 22.98
CA LEU A 272 10.79 -2.56 22.13
C LEU A 272 12.24 -2.17 22.39
N LEU A 273 12.48 -1.02 23.01
CA LEU A 273 13.82 -0.54 23.34
C LEU A 273 14.41 -1.17 24.62
N GLU A 274 13.60 -1.87 25.40
CA GLU A 274 14.05 -2.56 26.63
C GLU A 274 15.04 -3.70 26.36
N LYS A 275 15.04 -4.23 25.13
CA LYS A 275 15.92 -5.32 24.69
C LYS A 275 16.49 -5.01 23.30
N PRO A 276 17.66 -5.58 22.96
CA PRO A 276 18.19 -5.44 21.60
C PRO A 276 17.20 -5.94 20.55
N LEU A 277 16.85 -5.06 19.58
CA LEU A 277 15.96 -5.40 18.48
C LEU A 277 16.68 -6.26 17.44
N SER A 278 16.08 -7.39 17.09
CA SER A 278 16.56 -8.26 16.03
C SER A 278 15.54 -8.35 14.89
N ALA A 279 15.94 -7.97 13.70
CA ALA A 279 15.18 -8.16 12.48
C ALA A 279 15.54 -9.52 11.86
N THR A 280 14.55 -10.37 11.69
CA THR A 280 14.74 -11.74 11.16
C THR A 280 13.98 -11.96 9.85
N HIS A 281 13.16 -10.98 9.44
CA HIS A 281 12.31 -11.14 8.25
C HIS A 281 13.08 -10.91 6.96
N THR A 282 12.78 -11.76 5.96
CA THR A 282 13.22 -11.62 4.57
C THR A 282 11.99 -11.73 3.68
N ALA A 283 11.76 -10.71 2.84
CA ALA A 283 10.56 -10.63 2.00
C ALA A 283 10.84 -9.85 0.71
N LEU A 284 10.06 -10.15 -0.33
CA LEU A 284 9.94 -9.32 -1.53
C LEU A 284 8.86 -8.27 -1.27
N LEU A 285 9.22 -7.00 -1.44
CA LEU A 285 8.29 -5.89 -1.23
C LEU A 285 7.66 -5.45 -2.55
N SER A 286 6.45 -4.92 -2.48
CA SER A 286 5.83 -4.20 -3.60
C SER A 286 6.53 -2.86 -3.83
N PRO A 287 6.59 -2.36 -5.09
CA PRO A 287 6.96 -0.97 -5.37
C PRO A 287 6.10 0.08 -4.65
N PHE A 288 4.89 -0.29 -4.26
CA PHE A 288 3.92 0.56 -3.56
C PHE A 288 3.80 0.23 -2.07
N ASP A 289 4.79 -0.49 -1.53
CA ASP A 289 4.86 -0.75 -0.09
C ASP A 289 5.14 0.54 0.68
N PRO A 290 4.47 0.79 1.83
CA PRO A 290 4.72 1.97 2.66
C PRO A 290 6.19 2.19 3.03
N VAL A 291 7.00 1.14 3.10
CA VAL A 291 8.44 1.25 3.39
C VAL A 291 9.20 1.97 2.28
N VAL A 292 8.77 1.84 1.02
CA VAL A 292 9.52 2.35 -0.15
C VAL A 292 8.78 3.39 -0.99
N TRP A 293 7.48 3.61 -0.79
CA TRP A 293 6.73 4.57 -1.62
C TRP A 293 7.19 6.02 -1.46
N ASP A 294 7.69 6.41 -0.27
CA ASP A 294 8.39 7.67 -0.04
C ASP A 294 9.89 7.46 -0.25
N ARG A 295 10.39 7.97 -1.39
CA ARG A 295 11.77 7.80 -1.82
C ARG A 295 12.77 8.42 -0.86
N ARG A 296 12.44 9.59 -0.30
CA ARG A 296 13.31 10.30 0.63
C ARG A 296 13.47 9.49 1.91
N ARG A 297 12.40 8.96 2.46
CA ARG A 297 12.44 8.10 3.65
C ARG A 297 13.19 6.81 3.38
N ALA A 298 12.95 6.16 2.24
CA ALA A 298 13.67 4.95 1.84
C ALA A 298 15.18 5.20 1.73
N LEU A 299 15.59 6.35 1.16
CA LEU A 299 16.99 6.75 1.06
C LEU A 299 17.56 7.07 2.46
N GLU A 300 16.90 7.87 3.27
CA GLU A 300 17.40 8.29 4.59
C GLU A 300 17.52 7.09 5.55
N LEU A 301 16.50 6.21 5.63
CA LEU A 301 16.53 5.08 6.54
C LEU A 301 17.36 3.89 6.04
N PHE A 302 17.29 3.56 4.76
CA PHE A 302 17.83 2.31 4.24
C PHE A 302 18.99 2.50 3.25
N ASN A 303 19.39 3.74 2.94
CA ASN A 303 20.30 4.07 1.84
C ASN A 303 19.84 3.43 0.51
N PHE A 304 18.53 3.44 0.28
CA PHE A 304 17.90 2.75 -0.84
C PHE A 304 17.24 3.78 -1.77
N ASP A 305 17.97 4.16 -2.83
CA ASP A 305 17.44 5.03 -3.88
C ASP A 305 16.52 4.22 -4.79
N TYR A 306 15.22 4.36 -4.59
CA TYR A 306 14.20 3.56 -5.28
C TYR A 306 13.24 4.44 -6.08
N ARG A 307 13.04 4.03 -7.34
CA ARG A 307 12.02 4.61 -8.22
C ARG A 307 11.37 3.50 -9.04
N ILE A 308 10.05 3.45 -9.03
CA ILE A 308 9.33 2.58 -9.97
C ILE A 308 9.48 3.12 -11.39
N GLU A 309 9.80 2.25 -12.33
CA GLU A 309 10.09 2.63 -13.73
C GLU A 309 8.98 2.24 -14.70
N CYS A 310 7.79 1.88 -14.21
CA CYS A 310 6.65 1.52 -15.06
C CYS A 310 6.19 2.65 -16.02
N TYR A 311 6.46 3.91 -15.65
CA TYR A 311 6.19 5.08 -16.49
C TYR A 311 7.41 5.54 -17.32
N THR A 312 8.55 4.86 -17.18
CA THR A 312 9.77 5.16 -17.92
C THR A 312 9.78 4.34 -19.22
N PRO A 313 10.09 4.93 -20.39
CA PRO A 313 10.27 4.20 -21.63
C PRO A 313 11.27 3.04 -21.46
N ALA A 314 11.02 1.92 -22.14
CA ALA A 314 11.75 0.66 -21.89
C ALA A 314 13.28 0.82 -22.01
N GLU A 315 13.74 1.57 -23.01
CA GLU A 315 15.15 1.84 -23.28
C GLU A 315 15.86 2.75 -22.25
N LYS A 316 15.07 3.39 -21.37
CA LYS A 316 15.59 4.28 -20.30
C LYS A 316 15.48 3.67 -18.91
N ARG A 317 14.94 2.44 -18.81
CA ARG A 317 14.84 1.75 -17.53
C ARG A 317 16.20 1.22 -17.11
N LYS A 318 16.54 1.48 -15.85
CA LYS A 318 17.78 1.00 -15.24
C LYS A 318 17.62 -0.41 -14.69
N TYR A 319 16.48 -0.69 -14.07
CA TYR A 319 16.25 -1.92 -13.32
C TYR A 319 15.06 -2.74 -13.85
N GLY A 320 14.14 -2.17 -14.62
CA GLY A 320 12.99 -2.89 -15.16
C GLY A 320 11.64 -2.24 -14.91
N TYR A 321 10.58 -2.90 -15.36
CA TYR A 321 9.24 -2.31 -15.36
C TYR A 321 8.59 -2.27 -13.98
N PHE A 322 8.69 -3.37 -13.22
CA PHE A 322 8.04 -3.55 -11.92
C PHE A 322 8.97 -4.28 -10.95
N VAL A 323 9.95 -3.56 -10.46
CA VAL A 323 11.07 -4.10 -9.69
C VAL A 323 10.71 -4.20 -8.22
N LEU A 324 10.88 -5.39 -7.65
CA LEU A 324 10.57 -5.72 -6.26
C LEU A 324 11.81 -5.50 -5.38
N PRO A 325 11.76 -4.60 -4.37
CA PRO A 325 12.82 -4.51 -3.36
C PRO A 325 12.90 -5.79 -2.52
N VAL A 326 14.09 -6.20 -2.15
CA VAL A 326 14.35 -7.34 -1.28
C VAL A 326 14.74 -6.86 0.10
N LEU A 327 13.81 -7.01 1.04
CA LEU A 327 14.10 -6.84 2.47
C LEU A 327 14.82 -8.10 2.98
N HIS A 328 15.99 -7.93 3.60
CA HIS A 328 16.71 -8.98 4.29
C HIS A 328 17.18 -8.51 5.66
N ARG A 329 16.57 -9.08 6.71
CA ARG A 329 16.96 -8.87 8.12
C ARG A 329 17.20 -7.39 8.46
N GLY A 330 16.25 -6.52 8.13
CA GLY A 330 16.27 -5.12 8.51
C GLY A 330 16.89 -4.16 7.49
N LEU A 331 17.36 -4.63 6.35
CA LEU A 331 17.94 -3.83 5.28
C LEU A 331 17.33 -4.17 3.92
N LEU A 332 17.24 -3.17 3.04
CA LEU A 332 16.91 -3.37 1.63
C LEU A 332 18.22 -3.68 0.89
N LYS A 333 18.43 -4.95 0.53
CA LYS A 333 19.75 -5.43 0.06
C LYS A 333 19.81 -5.79 -1.41
N ALA A 334 18.65 -5.88 -2.08
CA ALA A 334 18.63 -6.26 -3.48
C ALA A 334 17.35 -5.76 -4.16
N ARG A 335 17.31 -5.92 -5.48
CA ARG A 335 16.17 -5.66 -6.37
C ARG A 335 15.96 -6.82 -7.30
N ILE A 336 14.71 -7.15 -7.59
CA ILE A 336 14.35 -8.24 -8.50
C ILE A 336 13.35 -7.71 -9.54
N ASP A 337 13.69 -7.79 -10.82
CA ASP A 337 12.69 -7.72 -11.89
C ASP A 337 12.16 -9.12 -12.16
N ALA A 338 10.90 -9.35 -11.82
CA ALA A 338 10.29 -10.66 -11.94
C ALA A 338 8.97 -10.61 -12.71
N LYS A 339 8.63 -11.70 -13.36
CA LYS A 339 7.36 -11.90 -14.06
C LYS A 339 6.79 -13.29 -13.75
N MET A 340 5.48 -13.36 -13.52
CA MET A 340 4.78 -14.63 -13.40
C MET A 340 4.24 -15.05 -14.77
N GLU A 341 4.82 -16.10 -15.36
CA GLU A 341 4.33 -16.77 -16.56
C GLU A 341 3.28 -17.81 -16.18
N ARG A 342 2.01 -17.35 -16.06
CA ARG A 342 0.93 -18.15 -15.47
C ARG A 342 0.60 -19.42 -16.22
N GLN A 343 0.67 -19.42 -17.55
CA GLN A 343 0.41 -20.62 -18.36
C GLN A 343 1.49 -21.69 -18.18
N ALA A 344 2.74 -21.26 -18.05
CA ALA A 344 3.88 -22.13 -17.81
C ALA A 344 4.07 -22.48 -16.33
N GLN A 345 3.32 -21.83 -15.42
CA GLN A 345 3.49 -21.91 -13.97
C GLN A 345 4.94 -21.63 -13.53
N GLN A 346 5.55 -20.59 -14.11
CA GLN A 346 6.94 -20.23 -13.87
C GLN A 346 7.05 -18.82 -13.32
N LEU A 347 7.83 -18.65 -12.25
CA LEU A 347 8.31 -17.35 -11.82
C LEU A 347 9.64 -17.07 -12.51
N VAL A 348 9.66 -16.13 -13.44
CA VAL A 348 10.86 -15.73 -14.17
C VAL A 348 11.46 -14.50 -13.49
N ILE A 349 12.66 -14.65 -12.95
CA ILE A 349 13.51 -13.55 -12.45
C ILE A 349 14.34 -13.09 -13.63
N ARG A 350 13.94 -12.00 -14.26
CA ARG A 350 14.61 -11.42 -15.43
C ARG A 350 15.96 -10.83 -15.08
N ALA A 351 16.03 -10.22 -13.89
CA ALA A 351 17.28 -9.71 -13.39
C ALA A 351 17.25 -9.60 -11.87
N PHE A 352 18.39 -9.77 -11.24
CA PHE A 352 18.64 -9.65 -9.82
C PHE A 352 19.83 -8.73 -9.59
N TRP A 353 19.63 -7.61 -8.88
CA TRP A 353 20.70 -6.68 -8.53
C TRP A 353 20.92 -6.65 -7.03
N LEU A 354 22.18 -6.64 -6.62
CA LEU A 354 22.56 -6.37 -5.23
C LEU A 354 22.74 -4.88 -5.01
N GLU A 355 22.30 -4.40 -3.85
CA GLU A 355 22.65 -3.05 -3.41
C GLU A 355 24.13 -2.99 -2.99
N GLU A 356 24.73 -1.81 -3.15
CA GLU A 356 26.12 -1.57 -2.80
C GLU A 356 26.42 -2.01 -1.35
N GLY A 357 27.56 -2.65 -1.14
CA GLY A 357 27.98 -3.17 0.16
C GLY A 357 27.22 -4.43 0.64
N THR A 358 26.34 -5.00 -0.16
CA THR A 358 25.68 -6.25 0.19
C THR A 358 26.66 -7.41 0.13
N ARG A 359 26.88 -8.06 1.29
CA ARG A 359 27.73 -9.24 1.39
C ARG A 359 26.90 -10.50 1.11
N ILE A 360 27.33 -11.32 0.15
CA ILE A 360 26.73 -12.62 -0.17
C ILE A 360 27.23 -13.64 0.86
N SER A 361 26.42 -13.86 1.89
CA SER A 361 26.67 -14.89 2.92
C SER A 361 25.72 -16.08 2.70
N ASN A 362 26.06 -17.25 3.28
CA ASN A 362 25.15 -18.40 3.26
C ASN A 362 23.77 -18.08 3.87
N ALA A 363 23.71 -17.23 4.91
CA ALA A 363 22.46 -16.78 5.49
C ALA A 363 21.66 -15.95 4.48
N PHE A 364 22.29 -15.00 3.77
CA PHE A 364 21.64 -14.21 2.73
C PHE A 364 21.10 -15.10 1.61
N LEU A 365 21.92 -16.01 1.10
CA LEU A 365 21.54 -16.95 0.03
C LEU A 365 20.33 -17.79 0.42
N ASN A 366 20.37 -18.43 1.60
CA ASN A 366 19.30 -19.31 2.06
C ASN A 366 18.01 -18.55 2.35
N ASP A 367 18.10 -17.38 3.00
CA ASP A 367 16.92 -16.58 3.35
C ASP A 367 16.23 -16.02 2.09
N VAL A 368 17.01 -15.49 1.14
CA VAL A 368 16.47 -14.94 -0.11
C VAL A 368 15.88 -16.03 -0.98
N GLN A 369 16.56 -17.17 -1.12
CA GLN A 369 16.04 -18.33 -1.83
C GLN A 369 14.71 -18.80 -1.21
N THR A 370 14.66 -18.91 0.12
CA THR A 370 13.44 -19.30 0.83
C THR A 370 12.31 -18.30 0.59
N ALA A 371 12.61 -17.00 0.60
CA ALA A 371 11.60 -15.95 0.35
C ALA A 371 11.08 -16.05 -1.11
N ILE A 372 11.96 -16.24 -2.09
CA ILE A 372 11.56 -16.40 -3.49
C ILE A 372 10.74 -17.69 -3.68
N ASN A 373 11.13 -18.81 -3.09
CA ASN A 373 10.39 -20.07 -3.20
C ASN A 373 8.97 -19.96 -2.60
N ARG A 374 8.85 -19.37 -1.41
CA ARG A 374 7.54 -19.11 -0.79
C ARG A 374 6.67 -18.20 -1.65
N PHE A 375 7.28 -17.20 -2.24
CA PHE A 375 6.59 -16.28 -3.14
C PHE A 375 6.12 -16.97 -4.42
N ALA A 376 6.99 -17.77 -5.06
CA ALA A 376 6.68 -18.56 -6.24
C ALA A 376 5.54 -19.55 -5.98
N ALA A 377 5.63 -20.30 -4.88
CA ALA A 377 4.60 -21.26 -4.47
C ALA A 377 3.24 -20.56 -4.22
N TRP A 378 3.23 -19.40 -3.55
CA TRP A 378 2.01 -18.62 -3.33
C TRP A 378 1.38 -18.12 -4.64
N GLN A 379 2.21 -17.84 -5.68
CA GLN A 379 1.75 -17.47 -7.02
C GLN A 379 1.31 -18.67 -7.86
N GLY A 380 1.45 -19.91 -7.36
CA GLY A 380 1.16 -21.13 -8.11
C GLY A 380 2.24 -21.49 -9.12
N ALA A 381 3.46 -20.98 -8.97
CA ALA A 381 4.60 -21.40 -9.78
C ALA A 381 5.17 -22.70 -9.22
N ASN A 382 5.48 -23.63 -10.13
CA ASN A 382 6.17 -24.89 -9.83
C ASN A 382 7.66 -24.84 -10.21
N GLN A 383 8.08 -23.74 -10.84
CA GLN A 383 9.47 -23.52 -11.23
C GLN A 383 9.86 -22.05 -11.09
N VAL A 384 11.11 -21.80 -10.68
CA VAL A 384 11.75 -20.48 -10.73
C VAL A 384 12.85 -20.52 -11.79
N ILE A 385 12.82 -19.54 -12.69
CA ILE A 385 13.86 -19.36 -13.72
C ILE A 385 14.58 -18.06 -13.42
N ILE A 386 15.91 -18.07 -13.45
CA ILE A 386 16.73 -16.86 -13.31
C ILE A 386 17.43 -16.64 -14.65
N GLU A 387 17.12 -15.50 -15.30
CA GLU A 387 17.72 -15.13 -16.58
C GLU A 387 19.04 -14.38 -16.37
N ASP A 388 19.07 -13.46 -15.39
CA ASP A 388 20.26 -12.65 -15.07
C ASP A 388 20.39 -12.42 -13.56
N ALA A 389 21.59 -12.67 -13.04
CA ALA A 389 21.97 -12.37 -11.67
C ALA A 389 23.50 -12.32 -11.54
N PRO A 390 24.05 -11.74 -10.45
CA PRO A 390 25.48 -11.83 -10.17
C PRO A 390 26.00 -13.27 -10.20
N ALA A 391 27.15 -13.51 -10.83
CA ALA A 391 27.72 -14.84 -11.07
C ALA A 391 27.83 -15.68 -9.79
N GLU A 392 28.15 -15.04 -8.65
CA GLU A 392 28.23 -15.70 -7.35
C GLU A 392 26.86 -16.25 -6.88
N LEU A 393 25.78 -15.52 -7.16
CA LEU A 393 24.41 -15.96 -6.86
C LEU A 393 24.01 -17.13 -7.77
N LEU A 394 24.28 -17.02 -9.07
CA LEU A 394 23.99 -18.08 -10.03
C LEU A 394 24.74 -19.38 -9.66
N ALA A 395 26.04 -19.30 -9.35
CA ALA A 395 26.82 -20.44 -8.92
C ALA A 395 26.30 -21.08 -7.62
N ALA A 396 25.86 -20.26 -6.66
CA ALA A 396 25.32 -20.75 -5.39
C ALA A 396 23.93 -21.40 -5.54
N TRP A 397 23.12 -20.91 -6.48
CA TRP A 397 21.74 -21.37 -6.67
C TRP A 397 21.57 -22.42 -7.76
N SER A 398 22.49 -22.54 -8.73
CA SER A 398 22.40 -23.51 -9.82
C SER A 398 22.24 -24.97 -9.37
N ASN A 399 22.77 -25.33 -8.20
CA ASN A 399 22.68 -26.68 -7.61
C ASN A 399 21.55 -26.84 -6.57
N ARG A 400 20.73 -25.80 -6.33
CA ARG A 400 19.79 -25.75 -5.18
C ARG A 400 18.36 -25.43 -5.59
N TRP A 401 18.09 -25.16 -6.88
CA TRP A 401 16.78 -24.66 -7.28
C TRP A 401 15.84 -25.80 -7.63
N SER A 402 15.12 -26.29 -6.64
CA SER A 402 13.83 -26.97 -6.84
C SER A 402 12.82 -26.28 -5.91
N ILE A 403 11.64 -25.95 -6.41
CA ILE A 403 10.51 -25.62 -5.54
C ILE A 403 10.15 -26.97 -4.92
N GLY A 404 10.54 -27.17 -3.64
CA GLY A 404 10.22 -28.37 -2.91
C GLY A 404 8.71 -28.54 -2.78
N GLU A 405 8.27 -29.81 -2.76
CA GLU A 405 6.90 -30.26 -2.49
C GLU A 405 6.31 -29.69 -1.21
#